data_1e2cd794a38404af2a7221e4d7ed4455
#
_entry.id   1e2cd794a38404af2a7221e4d7ed4455
#
_cell.length_a   1.000
_cell.length_b   1.000
_cell.length_c   1.000
_cell.angle_alpha   90.00
_cell.angle_beta   90.00
_cell.angle_gamma   90.00
#
_symmetry.space_group_name_H-M   'P 1'
#
loop_
_entity.id
_entity.type
_entity.pdbx_description
1 polymer ?
#
loop_
_entity_poly.entity_id
_entity_poly.type
_entity_poly.pdbx_seq_one_letter_code
_entity_poly.pdbx_strand_id
1 'polypeptide(L)'
;MVDEATSPYSPPKAKLEGAAAQPGDLQAAPAGSRFAAACIDGLVFLPAGILGGILAFILRPTPGEPPQAPGAAFAVIGALVGLYVLVFVVLQIVFLSTRGQTIGKRAMKIRIVKLDGSAPGFVHAVLLRVIVNALPSAIPVVGGLYGLTDILFIFRTDHRCIHDHIAGTRVVMGAPAPAAMS
;
A
#
# COMPACT_ATOMS: atom_id res chain seq x y z
N MET A 1 52.03 6.00 22.28
CA MET A 1 50.55 6.03 22.18
C MET A 1 50.19 7.50 22.01
N VAL A 2 49.87 7.96 20.84
CA VAL A 2 49.48 9.32 20.52
C VAL A 2 47.95 9.37 20.69
N ASP A 3 47.49 10.20 21.60
CA ASP A 3 46.07 10.37 21.91
C ASP A 3 45.40 11.07 20.75
N GLU A 4 44.51 10.35 20.03
CA GLU A 4 43.82 10.79 18.83
C GLU A 4 42.68 11.78 19.09
N ALA A 5 42.51 12.20 20.37
CA ALA A 5 41.39 13.00 20.85
C ALA A 5 41.58 14.52 20.74
N THR A 6 42.73 15.03 20.28
CA THR A 6 43.05 16.46 20.30
C THR A 6 43.59 17.03 19.00
N SER A 7 43.15 16.51 17.86
CA SER A 7 43.48 17.17 16.58
C SER A 7 42.66 18.45 16.41
N PRO A 8 43.28 19.62 16.31
CA PRO A 8 42.56 20.87 16.02
C PRO A 8 41.94 20.92 14.62
N TYR A 9 42.17 19.87 13.83
CA TYR A 9 41.63 19.70 12.50
C TYR A 9 40.46 18.70 12.41
N SER A 10 39.87 18.26 13.52
CA SER A 10 38.65 17.45 13.46
C SER A 10 37.54 18.33 12.90
N PRO A 11 37.01 18.01 11.70
CA PRO A 11 35.89 18.78 11.13
C PRO A 11 34.72 18.71 12.10
N PRO A 12 33.93 19.79 12.26
CA PRO A 12 32.73 19.75 13.07
C PRO A 12 31.86 18.59 12.60
N LYS A 13 31.51 17.69 13.51
CA LYS A 13 30.47 16.68 13.24
C LYS A 13 29.18 17.43 13.05
N ALA A 14 28.96 17.94 11.83
CA ALA A 14 27.65 18.49 11.46
C ALA A 14 26.64 17.40 11.73
N LYS A 15 25.80 17.58 12.74
CA LYS A 15 24.55 16.83 12.84
C LYS A 15 23.75 17.21 11.60
N LEU A 16 23.79 16.35 10.59
CA LEU A 16 22.86 16.41 9.48
C LEU A 16 21.49 16.02 10.02
N GLU A 17 20.84 16.95 10.73
CA GLU A 17 19.41 16.86 11.05
C GLU A 17 18.68 16.91 9.72
N GLY A 18 18.34 15.75 9.19
CA GLY A 18 17.69 15.57 7.89
C GLY A 18 18.39 14.62 6.93
N ALA A 19 19.52 14.00 7.34
CA ALA A 19 20.10 12.93 6.54
C ALA A 19 19.07 11.83 6.30
N ALA A 20 18.70 11.60 5.05
CA ALA A 20 17.89 10.46 4.67
C ALA A 20 18.53 9.21 5.29
N ALA A 21 17.75 8.44 6.07
CA ALA A 21 18.24 7.24 6.73
C ALA A 21 18.94 6.35 5.69
N GLN A 22 20.18 5.97 5.99
CA GLN A 22 20.95 5.15 5.05
C GLN A 22 20.23 3.82 4.82
N PRO A 23 20.38 3.17 3.65
CA PRO A 23 19.70 1.91 3.35
C PRO A 23 19.92 0.81 4.39
N GLY A 24 21.03 0.85 5.13
CA GLY A 24 21.35 -0.07 6.23
C GLY A 24 20.59 0.17 7.53
N ASP A 25 20.09 1.38 7.77
CA ASP A 25 19.42 1.76 9.03
C ASP A 25 17.90 1.48 9.01
N LEU A 26 17.36 1.08 7.86
CA LEU A 26 15.93 0.88 7.68
C LEU A 26 15.52 -0.52 8.12
N GLN A 27 14.97 -0.64 9.31
CA GLN A 27 14.44 -1.90 9.83
C GLN A 27 13.23 -2.36 9.02
N ALA A 28 13.26 -3.61 8.54
CA ALA A 28 12.13 -4.23 7.85
C ALA A 28 10.90 -4.27 8.77
N ALA A 29 9.73 -3.95 8.22
CA ALA A 29 8.49 -4.00 8.99
C ALA A 29 8.11 -5.46 9.30
N PRO A 30 7.75 -5.79 10.56
CA PRO A 30 7.30 -7.11 10.94
C PRO A 30 6.08 -7.56 10.12
N ALA A 31 5.96 -8.87 9.88
CA ALA A 31 4.83 -9.45 9.15
C ALA A 31 3.47 -9.09 9.78
N GLY A 32 3.37 -9.11 11.11
CA GLY A 32 2.17 -8.72 11.84
C GLY A 32 1.72 -7.29 11.59
N SER A 33 2.65 -6.33 11.54
CA SER A 33 2.33 -4.92 11.24
C SER A 33 1.84 -4.75 9.80
N ARG A 34 2.37 -5.52 8.85
CA ARG A 34 1.93 -5.49 7.45
C ARG A 34 0.54 -6.08 7.30
N PHE A 35 0.28 -7.21 7.97
CA PHE A 35 -1.03 -7.86 8.00
C PHE A 35 -2.08 -6.93 8.64
N ALA A 36 -1.79 -6.36 9.80
CA ALA A 36 -2.69 -5.41 10.47
C ALA A 36 -2.98 -4.18 9.58
N ALA A 37 -1.97 -3.65 8.88
CA ALA A 37 -2.18 -2.56 7.93
C ALA A 37 -3.11 -2.96 6.78
N ALA A 38 -2.96 -4.17 6.22
CA ALA A 38 -3.84 -4.69 5.18
C ALA A 38 -5.29 -4.88 5.69
N CYS A 39 -5.47 -5.36 6.92
CA CYS A 39 -6.78 -5.46 7.55
C CYS A 39 -7.44 -4.08 7.71
N ILE A 40 -6.70 -3.06 8.17
CA ILE A 40 -7.22 -1.70 8.30
C ILE A 40 -7.62 -1.14 6.92
N ASP A 41 -6.79 -1.30 5.90
CA ASP A 41 -7.11 -0.88 4.54
C ASP A 41 -8.36 -1.61 4.02
N GLY A 42 -8.48 -2.92 4.29
CA GLY A 42 -9.66 -3.72 3.93
C GLY A 42 -10.95 -3.29 4.65
N LEU A 43 -10.85 -2.94 5.93
CA LEU A 43 -12.00 -2.48 6.73
C LEU A 43 -12.62 -1.19 6.15
N VAL A 44 -11.82 -0.32 5.54
CA VAL A 44 -12.34 0.90 4.91
C VAL A 44 -13.18 0.56 3.67
N PHE A 45 -12.84 -0.50 2.92
CA PHE A 45 -13.65 -0.96 1.78
C PHE A 45 -14.87 -1.80 2.17
N LEU A 46 -14.90 -2.33 3.38
CA LEU A 46 -15.94 -3.26 3.83
C LEU A 46 -17.36 -2.68 3.71
N PRO A 47 -17.67 -1.42 4.13
CA PRO A 47 -19.00 -0.85 3.98
C PRO A 47 -19.46 -0.77 2.52
N ALA A 48 -18.57 -0.35 1.62
CA ALA A 48 -18.87 -0.28 0.20
C ALA A 48 -19.09 -1.66 -0.41
N GLY A 49 -18.31 -2.65 0.01
CA GLY A 49 -18.45 -4.05 -0.42
C GLY A 49 -19.78 -4.66 0.02
N ILE A 50 -20.16 -4.46 1.28
CA ILE A 50 -21.43 -4.94 1.82
C ILE A 50 -22.60 -4.27 1.07
N LEU A 51 -22.61 -2.94 1.00
CA LEU A 51 -23.70 -2.19 0.38
C LEU A 51 -23.79 -2.47 -1.12
N GLY A 52 -22.67 -2.53 -1.82
CA GLY A 52 -22.60 -2.92 -3.23
C GLY A 52 -23.06 -4.35 -3.48
N GLY A 53 -22.68 -5.29 -2.61
CA GLY A 53 -23.13 -6.68 -2.67
C GLY A 53 -24.62 -6.84 -2.44
N ILE A 54 -25.19 -6.14 -1.47
CA ILE A 54 -26.65 -6.10 -1.24
C ILE A 54 -27.36 -5.53 -2.48
N LEU A 55 -26.88 -4.41 -3.01
CA LEU A 55 -27.42 -3.80 -4.20
C LEU A 55 -27.39 -4.74 -5.40
N ALA A 56 -26.24 -5.38 -5.66
CA ALA A 56 -26.09 -6.37 -6.73
C ALA A 56 -27.01 -7.58 -6.54
N PHE A 57 -27.22 -8.02 -5.31
CA PHE A 57 -28.14 -9.13 -5.00
C PHE A 57 -29.60 -8.76 -5.30
N ILE A 58 -30.04 -7.54 -4.93
CA ILE A 58 -31.39 -7.07 -5.16
C ILE A 58 -31.64 -6.85 -6.67
N LEU A 59 -30.68 -6.29 -7.38
CA LEU A 59 -30.79 -5.97 -8.81
C LEU A 59 -30.45 -7.14 -9.75
N ARG A 60 -30.17 -8.34 -9.20
CA ARG A 60 -29.89 -9.50 -10.05
C ARG A 60 -31.09 -9.80 -10.96
N PRO A 61 -30.83 -10.09 -12.25
CA PRO A 61 -31.91 -10.46 -13.17
C PRO A 61 -32.60 -11.75 -12.71
N THR A 62 -33.93 -11.76 -12.71
CA THR A 62 -34.72 -12.97 -12.53
C THR A 62 -34.70 -13.78 -13.84
N PRO A 63 -34.43 -15.11 -13.80
CA PRO A 63 -34.47 -15.91 -15.01
C PRO A 63 -35.82 -15.81 -15.70
N GLY A 64 -35.84 -15.41 -16.96
CA GLY A 64 -37.05 -15.29 -17.77
C GLY A 64 -37.71 -13.90 -17.78
N GLU A 65 -37.24 -12.95 -16.98
CA GLU A 65 -37.71 -11.57 -17.04
C GLU A 65 -36.72 -10.64 -17.76
N PRO A 66 -37.21 -9.64 -18.49
CA PRO A 66 -36.32 -8.67 -19.13
C PRO A 66 -35.57 -7.87 -18.04
N PRO A 67 -34.32 -7.46 -18.31
CA PRO A 67 -33.54 -6.64 -17.35
C PRO A 67 -34.32 -5.38 -17.00
N GLN A 68 -34.64 -5.21 -15.74
CA GLN A 68 -35.32 -4.01 -15.25
C GLN A 68 -34.28 -2.95 -14.93
N ALA A 69 -34.53 -1.70 -15.35
CA ALA A 69 -33.70 -0.58 -14.95
C ALA A 69 -33.82 -0.37 -13.43
N PRO A 70 -32.71 -0.15 -12.72
CA PRO A 70 -32.77 0.14 -11.30
C PRO A 70 -33.58 1.40 -11.06
N GLY A 71 -34.47 1.34 -10.06
CA GLY A 71 -35.23 2.53 -9.64
C GLY A 71 -34.28 3.67 -9.20
N ALA A 72 -34.75 4.90 -9.26
CA ALA A 72 -33.93 6.09 -8.97
C ALA A 72 -33.19 6.02 -7.62
N ALA A 73 -33.81 5.47 -6.59
CA ALA A 73 -33.17 5.28 -5.28
C ALA A 73 -31.94 4.38 -5.34
N PHE A 74 -32.02 3.25 -6.06
CA PHE A 74 -30.89 2.34 -6.23
C PHE A 74 -29.77 2.97 -7.08
N ALA A 75 -30.14 3.76 -8.09
CA ALA A 75 -29.16 4.49 -8.90
C ALA A 75 -28.39 5.51 -8.05
N VAL A 76 -29.09 6.25 -7.18
CA VAL A 76 -28.48 7.22 -6.25
C VAL A 76 -27.55 6.50 -5.25
N ILE A 77 -28.01 5.42 -4.62
CA ILE A 77 -27.17 4.64 -3.67
C ILE A 77 -25.92 4.12 -4.39
N GLY A 78 -26.08 3.53 -5.57
CA GLY A 78 -24.95 3.04 -6.37
C GLY A 78 -23.96 4.15 -6.73
N ALA A 79 -24.44 5.33 -7.11
CA ALA A 79 -23.61 6.50 -7.39
C ALA A 79 -22.85 6.97 -6.13
N LEU A 80 -23.49 7.00 -4.97
CA LEU A 80 -22.83 7.38 -3.71
C LEU A 80 -21.75 6.37 -3.30
N VAL A 81 -22.02 5.07 -3.43
CA VAL A 81 -21.02 4.00 -3.18
C VAL A 81 -19.87 4.13 -4.16
N GLY A 82 -20.16 4.34 -5.45
CA GLY A 82 -19.13 4.54 -6.46
C GLY A 82 -18.26 5.76 -6.19
N LEU A 83 -18.88 6.88 -5.80
CA LEU A 83 -18.15 8.09 -5.42
C LEU A 83 -17.29 7.88 -4.18
N TYR A 84 -17.80 7.20 -3.15
CA TYR A 84 -17.03 6.85 -1.96
C TYR A 84 -15.77 6.02 -2.32
N VAL A 85 -15.95 4.96 -3.12
CA VAL A 85 -14.84 4.11 -3.56
C VAL A 85 -13.84 4.91 -4.39
N LEU A 86 -14.32 5.75 -5.33
CA LEU A 86 -13.46 6.59 -6.17
C LEU A 86 -12.61 7.54 -5.33
N VAL A 87 -13.22 8.29 -4.41
CA VAL A 87 -12.51 9.22 -3.52
C VAL A 87 -11.46 8.48 -2.70
N PHE A 88 -11.84 7.33 -2.14
CA PHE A 88 -10.93 6.54 -1.33
C PHE A 88 -9.74 6.00 -2.14
N VAL A 89 -9.98 5.47 -3.34
CA VAL A 89 -8.93 4.98 -4.24
C VAL A 89 -7.98 6.11 -4.62
N VAL A 90 -8.50 7.29 -4.97
CA VAL A 90 -7.67 8.47 -5.30
C VAL A 90 -6.79 8.87 -4.11
N LEU A 91 -7.35 8.93 -2.91
CA LEU A 91 -6.59 9.22 -1.69
C LEU A 91 -5.49 8.18 -1.43
N GLN A 92 -5.79 6.89 -1.60
CA GLN A 92 -4.81 5.82 -1.47
C GLN A 92 -3.68 5.96 -2.49
N ILE A 93 -4.00 6.25 -3.76
CA ILE A 93 -3.00 6.47 -4.81
C ILE A 93 -2.11 7.66 -4.47
N VAL A 94 -2.69 8.78 -4.05
CA VAL A 94 -1.94 9.98 -3.66
C VAL A 94 -1.01 9.69 -2.48
N PHE A 95 -1.51 9.08 -1.40
CA PHE A 95 -0.68 8.77 -0.23
C PHE A 95 0.40 7.73 -0.55
N LEU A 96 0.07 6.74 -1.37
CA LEU A 96 1.00 5.70 -1.75
C LEU A 96 2.13 6.25 -2.64
N SER A 97 1.81 7.11 -3.60
CA SER A 97 2.80 7.70 -4.51
C SER A 97 3.67 8.78 -3.84
N THR A 98 3.10 9.60 -2.95
CA THR A 98 3.82 10.72 -2.32
C THR A 98 4.57 10.30 -1.05
N ARG A 99 3.98 9.41 -0.24
CA ARG A 99 4.51 9.04 1.09
C ARG A 99 4.92 7.57 1.19
N GLY A 100 4.64 6.76 0.18
CA GLY A 100 4.83 5.30 0.24
C GLY A 100 3.95 4.63 1.29
N GLN A 101 2.81 5.21 1.63
CA GLN A 101 1.94 4.72 2.70
C GLN A 101 0.48 4.66 2.24
N THR A 102 -0.22 3.60 2.65
CA THR A 102 -1.69 3.54 2.67
C THR A 102 -2.18 4.04 4.03
N ILE A 103 -3.49 4.19 4.19
CA ILE A 103 -4.09 4.57 5.48
C ILE A 103 -3.74 3.55 6.55
N GLY A 104 -3.87 2.25 6.26
CA GLY A 104 -3.49 1.17 7.18
C GLY A 104 -2.00 1.16 7.50
N LYS A 105 -1.14 1.37 6.51
CA LYS A 105 0.32 1.47 6.73
C LYS A 105 0.70 2.67 7.58
N ARG A 106 0.00 3.79 7.41
CA ARG A 106 0.20 4.98 8.24
C ARG A 106 -0.19 4.71 9.71
N ALA A 107 -1.34 4.05 9.95
CA ALA A 107 -1.78 3.66 11.28
C ALA A 107 -0.76 2.74 11.97
N MET A 108 -0.16 1.82 11.23
CA MET A 108 0.86 0.90 11.74
C MET A 108 2.28 1.48 11.74
N LYS A 109 2.48 2.76 11.37
CA LYS A 109 3.77 3.45 11.30
C LYS A 109 4.79 2.70 10.43
N ILE A 110 4.34 2.12 9.32
CA ILE A 110 5.18 1.46 8.32
C ILE A 110 5.06 2.17 6.97
N ARG A 111 6.09 2.06 6.13
CA ARG A 111 6.10 2.68 4.80
C ARG A 111 6.81 1.82 3.77
N ILE A 112 6.46 2.04 2.52
CA ILE A 112 7.14 1.47 1.37
C ILE A 112 8.28 2.39 0.98
N VAL A 113 9.44 1.82 0.71
CA VAL A 113 10.61 2.50 0.17
C VAL A 113 11.19 1.68 -0.97
N LYS A 114 11.95 2.30 -1.87
CA LYS A 114 12.81 1.58 -2.80
C LYS A 114 13.95 0.89 -2.05
N LEU A 115 14.69 0.03 -2.72
CA LEU A 115 15.84 -0.66 -2.12
C LEU A 115 16.95 0.31 -1.70
N ASP A 116 17.06 1.46 -2.35
CA ASP A 116 17.98 2.55 -2.02
C ASP A 116 17.50 3.44 -0.86
N GLY A 117 16.32 3.15 -0.28
CA GLY A 117 15.73 3.92 0.83
C GLY A 117 14.92 5.14 0.38
N SER A 118 14.93 5.51 -0.89
CA SER A 118 14.17 6.64 -1.43
C SER A 118 12.66 6.37 -1.49
N ALA A 119 11.87 7.44 -1.65
CA ALA A 119 10.42 7.32 -1.85
C ALA A 119 10.12 6.53 -3.14
N PRO A 120 9.13 5.62 -3.13
CA PRO A 120 8.91 4.71 -4.26
C PRO A 120 8.31 5.41 -5.49
N GLY A 121 7.70 6.59 -5.33
CA GLY A 121 7.02 7.30 -6.40
C GLY A 121 5.82 6.51 -6.96
N PHE A 122 5.12 7.12 -7.94
CA PHE A 122 3.91 6.53 -8.52
C PHE A 122 4.18 5.18 -9.22
N VAL A 123 5.24 5.09 -10.02
CA VAL A 123 5.54 3.89 -10.82
C VAL A 123 5.76 2.66 -9.93
N HIS A 124 6.65 2.76 -8.94
CA HIS A 124 7.01 1.61 -8.08
C HIS A 124 5.96 1.33 -7.01
N ALA A 125 5.33 2.39 -6.46
CA ALA A 125 4.34 2.22 -5.40
C ALA A 125 2.96 1.78 -5.90
N VAL A 126 2.56 2.23 -7.09
CA VAL A 126 1.21 2.03 -7.61
C VAL A 126 1.25 1.18 -8.88
N LEU A 127 1.85 1.68 -9.97
CA LEU A 127 1.72 1.07 -11.30
C LEU A 127 2.22 -0.38 -11.33
N LEU A 128 3.47 -0.63 -10.94
CA LEU A 128 4.03 -1.98 -10.93
C LEU A 128 3.26 -2.91 -10.00
N ARG A 129 2.89 -2.43 -8.79
CA ARG A 129 2.13 -3.26 -7.84
C ARG A 129 0.73 -3.57 -8.32
N VAL A 130 0.03 -2.60 -8.91
CA VAL A 130 -1.31 -2.82 -9.48
C VAL A 130 -1.23 -3.82 -10.62
N ILE A 131 -0.30 -3.66 -11.57
CA ILE A 131 -0.15 -4.58 -12.70
C ILE A 131 0.18 -6.00 -12.21
N VAL A 132 1.15 -6.14 -11.30
CA VAL A 132 1.58 -7.45 -10.79
C VAL A 132 0.46 -8.17 -10.05
N ASN A 133 -0.39 -7.45 -9.32
CA ASN A 133 -1.53 -8.05 -8.62
C ASN A 133 -2.74 -8.27 -9.53
N ALA A 134 -3.00 -7.39 -10.50
CA ALA A 134 -4.15 -7.47 -11.38
C ALA A 134 -4.08 -8.64 -12.38
N LEU A 135 -2.90 -8.89 -12.95
CA LEU A 135 -2.72 -9.95 -13.94
C LEU A 135 -3.11 -11.35 -13.42
N PRO A 136 -2.57 -11.83 -12.28
CA PRO A 136 -3.00 -13.13 -11.73
C PRO A 136 -4.46 -13.11 -11.28
N SER A 137 -4.94 -11.99 -10.75
CA SER A 137 -6.31 -11.84 -10.22
C SER A 137 -7.38 -11.90 -11.30
N ALA A 138 -7.02 -11.72 -12.57
CA ALA A 138 -7.93 -11.88 -13.69
C ALA A 138 -8.43 -13.34 -13.88
N ILE A 139 -7.72 -14.31 -13.31
CA ILE A 139 -8.09 -15.73 -13.35
C ILE A 139 -8.46 -16.16 -11.92
N PRO A 140 -9.73 -16.52 -11.62
CA PRO A 140 -10.21 -16.71 -10.25
C PRO A 140 -9.38 -17.67 -9.39
N VAL A 141 -9.03 -18.84 -9.92
CA VAL A 141 -8.22 -19.84 -9.18
C VAL A 141 -6.77 -19.39 -9.04
N VAL A 142 -6.17 -18.86 -10.11
CA VAL A 142 -4.79 -18.39 -10.14
C VAL A 142 -4.62 -17.18 -9.23
N GLY A 143 -5.57 -16.25 -9.24
CA GLY A 143 -5.55 -15.08 -8.38
C GLY A 143 -5.61 -15.42 -6.91
N GLY A 144 -6.44 -16.39 -6.53
CA GLY A 144 -6.51 -16.90 -5.16
C GLY A 144 -5.20 -17.54 -4.70
N LEU A 145 -4.61 -18.41 -5.51
CA LEU A 145 -3.32 -19.04 -5.24
C LEU A 145 -2.18 -18.01 -5.19
N TYR A 146 -2.16 -17.05 -6.12
CA TYR A 146 -1.19 -15.97 -6.14
C TYR A 146 -1.28 -15.12 -4.86
N GLY A 147 -2.50 -14.68 -4.49
CA GLY A 147 -2.70 -13.87 -3.29
C GLY A 147 -2.26 -14.59 -2.02
N LEU A 148 -2.57 -15.88 -1.90
CA LEU A 148 -2.12 -16.71 -0.78
C LEU A 148 -0.58 -16.82 -0.76
N THR A 149 0.03 -17.11 -1.91
CA THR A 149 1.48 -17.21 -2.03
C THR A 149 2.16 -15.87 -1.72
N ASP A 150 1.63 -14.76 -2.23
CA ASP A 150 2.16 -13.42 -1.99
C ASP A 150 2.17 -13.08 -0.49
N ILE A 151 1.09 -13.41 0.23
CA ILE A 151 1.00 -13.25 1.69
C ILE A 151 2.02 -14.14 2.40
N LEU A 152 2.19 -15.40 2.00
CA LEU A 152 3.13 -16.33 2.63
C LEU A 152 4.59 -15.89 2.46
N PHE A 153 4.92 -15.16 1.41
CA PHE A 153 6.26 -14.61 1.21
C PHE A 153 6.68 -13.60 2.29
N ILE A 154 5.74 -13.00 3.03
CA ILE A 154 6.04 -12.13 4.18
C ILE A 154 6.84 -12.86 5.27
N PHE A 155 6.65 -14.18 5.40
CA PHE A 155 7.34 -15.00 6.41
C PHE A 155 8.76 -15.41 6.00
N ARG A 156 9.23 -15.07 4.81
CA ARG A 156 10.62 -15.28 4.40
C ARG A 156 11.55 -14.36 5.21
N THR A 157 12.82 -14.69 5.21
CA THR A 157 13.87 -13.95 5.94
C THR A 157 14.00 -12.49 5.51
N ASP A 158 13.72 -12.19 4.24
CA ASP A 158 13.75 -10.84 3.68
C ASP A 158 12.44 -10.06 3.88
N HIS A 159 11.40 -10.72 4.39
CA HIS A 159 10.08 -10.13 4.62
C HIS A 159 9.51 -9.36 3.41
N ARG A 160 9.79 -9.78 2.17
CA ARG A 160 9.31 -9.14 0.95
C ARG A 160 8.29 -10.03 0.25
N CYS A 161 7.12 -9.46 -0.08
CA CYS A 161 6.12 -10.12 -0.93
C CYS A 161 6.62 -10.25 -2.38
N ILE A 162 5.99 -11.07 -3.19
CA ILE A 162 6.32 -11.23 -4.61
C ILE A 162 6.23 -9.88 -5.34
N HIS A 163 5.15 -9.13 -5.12
CA HIS A 163 4.98 -7.81 -5.71
C HIS A 163 6.03 -6.80 -5.25
N ASP A 164 6.59 -6.92 -4.02
CA ASP A 164 7.69 -6.10 -3.54
C ASP A 164 9.01 -6.40 -4.28
N HIS A 165 9.24 -7.68 -4.62
CA HIS A 165 10.42 -8.08 -5.40
C HIS A 165 10.37 -7.50 -6.82
N ILE A 166 9.22 -7.63 -7.50
CA ILE A 166 9.03 -7.13 -8.87
C ILE A 166 9.07 -5.60 -8.92
N ALA A 167 8.47 -4.94 -7.94
CA ALA A 167 8.48 -3.48 -7.85
C ALA A 167 9.82 -2.90 -7.34
N GLY A 168 10.80 -3.70 -6.95
CA GLY A 168 12.07 -3.21 -6.39
C GLY A 168 11.88 -2.41 -5.10
N THR A 169 10.91 -2.79 -4.27
CA THR A 169 10.54 -2.09 -3.04
C THR A 169 10.67 -2.98 -1.80
N ARG A 170 10.65 -2.36 -0.64
CA ARG A 170 10.53 -3.03 0.66
C ARG A 170 9.67 -2.21 1.60
N VAL A 171 9.06 -2.85 2.60
CA VAL A 171 8.30 -2.15 3.65
C VAL A 171 9.17 -2.05 4.90
N VAL A 172 9.30 -0.85 5.43
CA VAL A 172 10.13 -0.55 6.60
C VAL A 172 9.33 0.13 7.69
N MET A 173 9.84 0.05 8.92
CA MET A 173 9.33 0.82 10.05
C MET A 173 9.71 2.30 9.89
N GLY A 174 8.89 3.19 10.42
CA GLY A 174 9.22 4.61 10.57
C GLY A 174 8.23 5.58 9.93
N ALA A 175 8.35 6.85 10.31
CA ALA A 175 7.59 7.95 9.76
C ALA A 175 7.89 8.16 8.26
N PRO A 176 6.97 8.75 7.48
CA PRO A 176 7.23 9.07 6.08
C PRO A 176 8.46 9.95 5.95
N ALA A 177 9.29 9.69 4.94
CA ALA A 177 10.31 10.65 4.56
C ALA A 177 9.62 11.98 4.21
N PRO A 178 10.20 13.14 4.56
CA PRO A 178 9.69 14.40 4.06
C PRO A 178 9.62 14.31 2.53
N ALA A 179 8.50 14.77 1.97
CA ALA A 179 8.35 14.82 0.53
C ALA A 179 9.54 15.61 -0.03
N ALA A 180 10.26 15.04 -0.98
CA ALA A 180 11.28 15.80 -1.70
C ALA A 180 10.55 16.99 -2.33
N MET A 181 10.86 18.18 -1.86
CA MET A 181 10.42 19.43 -2.49
C MET A 181 11.14 19.48 -3.83
N SER A 182 10.39 19.21 -4.90
CA SER A 182 10.82 19.41 -6.30
C SER A 182 10.74 20.87 -6.64
#